data_cd164a26e93e98c8afb4c80cb5449746
#
_entry.id   cd164a26e93e98c8afb4c80cb5449746
#
_cell.length_a   1.000
_cell.length_b   1.000
_cell.length_c   1.000
_cell.angle_alpha   90.00
_cell.angle_beta   90.00
_cell.angle_gamma   90.00
#
_symmetry.space_group_name_H-M   'P 1'
#
loop_
_entity.id
_entity.type
_entity.pdbx_description
1 polymer ?
#
loop_
_entity_poly.entity_id
_entity_poly.type
_entity_poly.pdbx_seq_one_letter_code
_entity_poly.pdbx_strand_id
1 'polypeptide(L)'
;DTLAWLEQAVPRIRRQYSIKEDGKAILGGYSLAGLFALWAATQTDALYGVAAASPSVWFPGWSEYEAAHPIQAQRVYLSLGDREEHTKNQTMAAVGDNIRALHSALIQRGKACTLEWNAGGHFKDADLRTARAFAWVMEGKR
;
A
#
# COMPACT_ATOMS: atom_id res chain seq x y z
N ASP A 1 -20.36 -3.35 5.83
CA ASP A 1 -19.27 -4.13 5.29
C ASP A 1 -18.27 -3.25 4.56
N THR A 2 -16.99 -3.34 4.93
CA THR A 2 -15.94 -2.51 4.38
C THR A 2 -15.75 -2.72 2.88
N LEU A 3 -15.85 -3.98 2.43
CA LEU A 3 -15.72 -4.29 1.02
C LEU A 3 -16.85 -3.65 0.19
N ALA A 4 -18.08 -3.74 0.66
CA ALA A 4 -19.22 -3.16 -0.04
C ALA A 4 -19.08 -1.64 -0.14
N TRP A 5 -18.62 -0.99 0.95
CA TRP A 5 -18.35 0.45 0.93
C TRP A 5 -17.27 0.79 -0.10
N LEU A 6 -16.18 0.02 -0.13
CA LEU A 6 -15.09 0.24 -1.07
C LEU A 6 -15.57 0.14 -2.51
N GLU A 7 -16.36 -0.87 -2.84
CA GLU A 7 -16.85 -1.06 -4.20
C GLU A 7 -17.72 0.09 -4.67
N GLN A 8 -18.46 0.71 -3.74
CA GLN A 8 -19.23 1.91 -4.05
C GLN A 8 -18.34 3.15 -4.19
N ALA A 9 -17.25 3.21 -3.44
CA ALA A 9 -16.35 4.36 -3.43
C ALA A 9 -15.45 4.42 -4.67
N VAL A 10 -15.04 3.26 -5.22
CA VAL A 10 -14.09 3.21 -6.32
C VAL A 10 -14.55 3.99 -7.55
N PRO A 11 -15.78 3.85 -8.06
CA PRO A 11 -16.22 4.67 -9.20
C PRO A 11 -16.20 6.16 -8.89
N ARG A 12 -16.52 6.55 -7.65
CA ARG A 12 -16.50 7.94 -7.23
C ARG A 12 -15.07 8.49 -7.20
N ILE A 13 -14.12 7.70 -6.73
CA ILE A 13 -12.71 8.06 -6.72
C ILE A 13 -12.21 8.32 -8.13
N ARG A 14 -12.56 7.46 -9.09
CA ARG A 14 -12.17 7.64 -10.48
C ARG A 14 -12.62 8.97 -11.06
N ARG A 15 -13.89 9.33 -10.83
CA ARG A 15 -14.43 10.57 -11.33
C ARG A 15 -13.76 11.78 -10.70
N GLN A 16 -13.47 11.67 -9.39
CA GLN A 16 -12.95 12.79 -8.63
C GLN A 16 -11.48 13.06 -8.92
N TYR A 17 -10.68 12.01 -9.15
CA TYR A 17 -9.23 12.13 -9.30
C TYR A 17 -8.73 11.78 -10.71
N SER A 18 -9.64 11.55 -11.65
CA SER A 18 -9.29 11.20 -13.04
C SER A 18 -8.36 9.98 -13.11
N ILE A 19 -8.61 8.98 -12.27
CA ILE A 19 -7.77 7.79 -12.18
C ILE A 19 -8.26 6.76 -13.20
N LYS A 20 -7.63 6.64 -14.32
CA LYS A 20 -7.72 5.55 -15.25
C LYS A 20 -8.92 5.44 -16.14
N GLU A 21 -8.63 5.32 -17.42
CA GLU A 21 -9.61 5.09 -18.45
C GLU A 21 -9.88 3.60 -18.69
N ASP A 22 -8.98 2.73 -18.25
CA ASP A 22 -9.10 1.29 -18.50
C ASP A 22 -9.98 0.55 -17.49
N GLY A 23 -10.71 1.29 -16.68
CA GLY A 23 -11.64 0.72 -15.72
C GLY A 23 -11.06 0.41 -14.36
N LYS A 24 -9.76 0.58 -14.14
CA LYS A 24 -9.13 0.30 -12.85
C LYS A 24 -8.65 1.57 -12.17
N ALA A 25 -8.66 1.56 -10.84
CA ALA A 25 -8.30 2.70 -10.00
C ALA A 25 -6.99 2.46 -9.27
N ILE A 26 -6.42 3.53 -8.75
CA ILE A 26 -5.27 3.49 -7.83
C ILE A 26 -5.79 3.96 -6.47
N LEU A 27 -5.47 3.20 -5.44
CA LEU A 27 -5.81 3.58 -4.07
C LEU A 27 -4.52 3.67 -3.27
N GLY A 28 -4.47 4.63 -2.36
CA GLY A 28 -3.27 4.78 -1.56
C GLY A 28 -3.52 5.58 -0.30
N GLY A 29 -2.49 5.65 0.52
CA GLY A 29 -2.54 6.41 1.74
C GLY A 29 -1.30 6.23 2.57
N TYR A 30 -1.28 6.87 3.72
CA TYR A 30 -0.18 6.88 4.66
C TYR A 30 -0.59 6.17 5.94
N SER A 31 0.31 5.37 6.54
CA SER A 31 0.07 4.74 7.82
C SER A 31 -1.10 3.73 7.75
N LEU A 32 -2.12 3.89 8.57
CA LEU A 32 -3.30 2.99 8.55
C LEU A 32 -4.07 3.08 7.24
N ALA A 33 -4.11 4.24 6.61
CA ALA A 33 -4.73 4.38 5.29
C ALA A 33 -3.94 3.59 4.24
N GLY A 34 -2.62 3.51 4.37
CA GLY A 34 -1.79 2.66 3.52
C GLY A 34 -2.10 1.18 3.72
N LEU A 35 -2.25 0.76 4.96
CA LEU A 35 -2.68 -0.61 5.26
C LEU A 35 -4.06 -0.91 4.69
N PHE A 36 -4.99 0.02 4.85
CA PHE A 36 -6.33 -0.13 4.29
C PHE A 36 -6.28 -0.33 2.77
N ALA A 37 -5.45 0.45 2.08
CA ALA A 37 -5.32 0.32 0.64
C ALA A 37 -4.77 -1.05 0.24
N LEU A 38 -3.78 -1.56 0.97
CA LEU A 38 -3.26 -2.91 0.75
C LEU A 38 -4.33 -3.97 1.00
N TRP A 39 -5.08 -3.84 2.09
CA TRP A 39 -6.17 -4.76 2.40
C TRP A 39 -7.24 -4.74 1.32
N ALA A 40 -7.62 -3.55 0.86
CA ALA A 40 -8.62 -3.41 -0.19
C ALA A 40 -8.20 -4.17 -1.46
N ALA A 41 -6.91 -4.14 -1.78
CA ALA A 41 -6.38 -4.85 -2.94
C ALA A 41 -6.40 -6.37 -2.80
N THR A 42 -6.64 -6.89 -1.59
CA THR A 42 -6.87 -8.33 -1.39
C THR A 42 -8.34 -8.70 -1.65
N GLN A 43 -9.25 -7.72 -1.66
CA GLN A 43 -10.70 -7.95 -1.70
C GLN A 43 -11.30 -7.77 -3.10
N THR A 44 -10.59 -7.09 -3.99
CA THR A 44 -11.13 -6.75 -5.31
C THR A 44 -10.01 -6.66 -6.34
N ASP A 45 -10.33 -6.95 -7.59
CA ASP A 45 -9.42 -6.76 -8.71
C ASP A 45 -9.65 -5.41 -9.42
N ALA A 46 -10.47 -4.55 -8.86
CA ALA A 46 -10.76 -3.23 -9.43
C ALA A 46 -9.59 -2.25 -9.31
N LEU A 47 -8.57 -2.58 -8.50
CA LEU A 47 -7.42 -1.71 -8.30
C LEU A 47 -6.28 -2.13 -9.23
N TYR A 48 -5.82 -1.19 -10.05
CA TYR A 48 -4.60 -1.35 -10.82
C TYR A 48 -3.38 -1.35 -9.92
N GLY A 49 -3.34 -0.41 -8.99
CA GLY A 49 -2.19 -0.23 -8.14
C GLY A 49 -2.52 0.29 -6.75
N VAL A 50 -1.56 0.11 -5.87
CA VAL A 50 -1.63 0.58 -4.49
C VAL A 50 -0.43 1.45 -4.20
N ALA A 51 -0.69 2.66 -3.70
CA ALA A 51 0.33 3.62 -3.30
C ALA A 51 0.35 3.67 -1.76
N ALA A 52 1.13 2.78 -1.14
CA ALA A 52 1.16 2.64 0.31
C ALA A 52 2.43 3.23 0.88
N ALA A 53 2.33 4.44 1.45
CA ALA A 53 3.43 5.12 2.10
C ALA A 53 3.41 4.80 3.58
N SER A 54 4.51 4.27 4.11
CA SER A 54 4.64 3.85 5.51
C SER A 54 3.41 3.10 6.02
N PRO A 55 2.94 2.07 5.31
CA PRO A 55 1.72 1.37 5.74
C PRO A 55 1.94 0.65 7.05
N SER A 56 0.90 0.59 7.86
CA SER A 56 0.94 -0.03 9.19
C SER A 56 0.93 -1.57 9.11
N VAL A 57 1.88 -2.14 8.37
CA VAL A 57 1.94 -3.60 8.13
C VAL A 57 2.36 -4.38 9.37
N TRP A 58 2.69 -3.68 10.47
CA TRP A 58 2.87 -4.28 11.78
C TRP A 58 1.57 -4.78 12.40
N PHE A 59 0.43 -4.37 11.85
CA PHE A 59 -0.87 -4.70 12.42
C PHE A 59 -1.01 -6.20 12.59
N PRO A 60 -1.41 -6.68 13.81
CA PRO A 60 -1.47 -8.11 14.08
C PRO A 60 -2.39 -8.86 13.11
N GLY A 61 -1.90 -9.96 12.58
CA GLY A 61 -2.67 -10.81 11.66
C GLY A 61 -2.59 -10.40 10.20
N TRP A 62 -2.00 -9.24 9.88
CA TRP A 62 -1.96 -8.78 8.50
C TRP A 62 -1.16 -9.71 7.59
N SER A 63 0.03 -10.10 8.03
CA SER A 63 0.91 -10.94 7.19
C SER A 63 0.27 -12.28 6.86
N GLU A 64 -0.35 -12.90 7.83
CA GLU A 64 -1.06 -14.18 7.65
C GLU A 64 -2.28 -14.01 6.75
N TYR A 65 -3.00 -12.90 6.93
CA TYR A 65 -4.17 -12.60 6.11
C TYR A 65 -3.78 -12.42 4.64
N GLU A 66 -2.72 -11.66 4.37
CA GLU A 66 -2.27 -11.41 3.02
C GLU A 66 -1.77 -12.68 2.34
N ALA A 67 -1.10 -13.56 3.09
CA ALA A 67 -0.66 -14.85 2.56
C ALA A 67 -1.84 -15.72 2.12
N ALA A 68 -2.95 -15.66 2.87
CA ALA A 68 -4.18 -16.41 2.56
C ALA A 68 -5.05 -15.73 1.50
N HIS A 69 -4.96 -14.40 1.40
CA HIS A 69 -5.74 -13.58 0.46
C HIS A 69 -4.81 -12.63 -0.29
N PRO A 70 -4.08 -13.12 -1.29
CA PRO A 70 -3.03 -12.31 -1.93
C PRO A 70 -3.56 -11.04 -2.58
N ILE A 71 -2.74 -9.99 -2.49
CA ILE A 71 -3.01 -8.70 -3.15
C ILE A 71 -3.19 -8.93 -4.65
N GLN A 72 -4.28 -8.41 -5.20
CA GLN A 72 -4.65 -8.61 -6.61
C GLN A 72 -4.15 -7.49 -7.52
N ALA A 73 -3.74 -6.35 -6.97
CA ALA A 73 -3.24 -5.23 -7.75
C ALA A 73 -1.95 -5.61 -8.48
N GLN A 74 -1.77 -5.08 -9.67
CA GLN A 74 -0.61 -5.38 -10.51
C GLN A 74 0.64 -4.63 -10.08
N ARG A 75 0.47 -3.45 -9.49
CA ARG A 75 1.56 -2.55 -9.18
C ARG A 75 1.41 -2.04 -7.76
N VAL A 76 2.43 -2.23 -6.93
CA VAL A 76 2.38 -1.89 -5.51
C VAL A 76 3.61 -1.09 -5.11
N TYR A 77 3.38 0.10 -4.57
CA TYR A 77 4.44 0.90 -3.97
C TYR A 77 4.39 0.76 -2.46
N LEU A 78 5.54 0.48 -1.88
CA LEU A 78 5.73 0.42 -0.44
C LEU A 78 6.86 1.36 -0.06
N SER A 79 6.74 2.05 1.06
CA SER A 79 7.83 2.82 1.61
C SER A 79 7.84 2.73 3.13
N LEU A 80 8.98 3.04 3.71
CA LEU A 80 9.13 3.07 5.17
C LEU A 80 10.24 4.04 5.54
N GLY A 81 10.09 4.76 6.64
CA GLY A 81 11.17 5.54 7.21
C GLY A 81 12.18 4.60 7.87
N ASP A 82 13.46 4.89 7.74
CA ASP A 82 14.52 4.00 8.21
C ASP A 82 14.63 3.90 9.74
N ARG A 83 13.88 4.73 10.46
CA ARG A 83 13.83 4.67 11.93
C ARG A 83 12.53 4.08 12.46
N GLU A 84 11.58 3.76 11.60
CA GLU A 84 10.26 3.29 12.07
C GLU A 84 10.33 1.93 12.77
N GLU A 85 11.21 1.04 12.34
CA GLU A 85 11.37 -0.27 13.00
C GLU A 85 12.15 -0.20 14.31
N HIS A 86 12.73 0.96 14.62
CA HIS A 86 13.51 1.16 15.86
C HIS A 86 12.68 1.79 16.98
N THR A 87 11.37 1.70 16.89
CA THR A 87 10.47 2.16 17.94
C THR A 87 10.54 1.26 19.17
N LYS A 88 10.21 1.81 20.35
CA LYS A 88 10.17 1.06 21.59
C LYS A 88 8.99 0.09 21.67
N ASN A 89 7.93 0.34 20.92
CA ASN A 89 6.77 -0.54 20.89
C ASN A 89 7.09 -1.77 20.05
N GLN A 90 7.19 -2.95 20.70
CA GLN A 90 7.62 -4.18 20.03
C GLN A 90 6.67 -4.62 18.92
N THR A 91 5.37 -4.40 19.09
CA THR A 91 4.39 -4.73 18.05
C THR A 91 4.63 -3.88 16.80
N MET A 92 4.82 -2.57 16.96
CA MET A 92 5.05 -1.66 15.85
C MET A 92 6.43 -1.84 15.23
N ALA A 93 7.42 -2.31 16.02
CA ALA A 93 8.78 -2.52 15.52
C ALA A 93 8.82 -3.61 14.43
N ALA A 94 7.84 -4.50 14.40
CA ALA A 94 7.75 -5.53 13.38
C ALA A 94 7.52 -4.98 11.97
N VAL A 95 7.25 -3.68 11.83
CA VAL A 95 6.96 -3.05 10.54
C VAL A 95 8.09 -3.27 9.52
N GLY A 96 9.35 -3.20 9.96
CA GLY A 96 10.49 -3.37 9.06
C GLY A 96 10.53 -4.76 8.44
N ASP A 97 10.51 -5.79 9.27
CA ASP A 97 10.53 -7.17 8.78
C ASP A 97 9.30 -7.49 7.96
N ASN A 98 8.13 -7.02 8.39
CA ASN A 98 6.89 -7.29 7.69
C ASN A 98 6.85 -6.65 6.30
N ILE A 99 7.35 -5.42 6.16
CA ILE A 99 7.33 -4.75 4.86
C ILE A 99 8.34 -5.38 3.89
N ARG A 100 9.50 -5.81 4.40
CA ARG A 100 10.48 -6.52 3.58
C ARG A 100 9.90 -7.85 3.08
N ALA A 101 9.22 -8.58 3.96
CA ALA A 101 8.59 -9.85 3.59
C ALA A 101 7.49 -9.66 2.56
N LEU A 102 6.67 -8.63 2.71
CA LEU A 102 5.61 -8.34 1.76
C LEU A 102 6.19 -7.98 0.39
N HIS A 103 7.21 -7.13 0.36
CA HIS A 103 7.88 -6.76 -0.87
C HIS A 103 8.42 -8.00 -1.59
N SER A 104 9.13 -8.87 -0.86
CA SER A 104 9.69 -10.10 -1.45
C SER A 104 8.59 -11.00 -2.00
N ALA A 105 7.49 -11.16 -1.26
CA ALA A 105 6.38 -12.00 -1.70
C ALA A 105 5.73 -11.47 -2.98
N LEU A 106 5.54 -10.16 -3.08
CA LEU A 106 4.95 -9.55 -4.27
C LEU A 106 5.85 -9.71 -5.49
N ILE A 107 7.17 -9.51 -5.32
CA ILE A 107 8.13 -9.73 -6.40
C ILE A 107 8.09 -11.18 -6.87
N GLN A 108 8.06 -12.14 -5.96
CA GLN A 108 8.01 -13.56 -6.30
C GLN A 108 6.73 -13.92 -7.04
N ARG A 109 5.63 -13.22 -6.79
CA ARG A 109 4.37 -13.44 -7.49
C ARG A 109 4.30 -12.74 -8.85
N GLY A 110 5.36 -12.07 -9.27
CA GLY A 110 5.41 -11.38 -10.56
C GLY A 110 4.78 -10.00 -10.57
N LYS A 111 4.49 -9.42 -9.40
CA LYS A 111 3.94 -8.07 -9.31
C LYS A 111 5.03 -7.03 -9.52
N ALA A 112 4.68 -5.88 -10.08
CA ALA A 112 5.56 -4.73 -10.11
C ALA A 112 5.51 -4.07 -8.73
N CYS A 113 6.54 -4.26 -7.94
CA CYS A 113 6.59 -3.76 -6.56
C CYS A 113 7.93 -3.12 -6.26
N THR A 114 7.89 -1.99 -5.56
CA THR A 114 9.09 -1.36 -5.04
C THR A 114 8.95 -1.11 -3.55
N LEU A 115 10.09 -1.09 -2.86
CA LEU A 115 10.16 -0.68 -1.46
C LEU A 115 11.19 0.42 -1.36
N GLU A 116 10.72 1.63 -1.06
CA GLU A 116 11.59 2.81 -0.92
C GLU A 116 11.80 3.13 0.54
N TRP A 117 13.07 3.29 0.93
CA TRP A 117 13.42 3.70 2.28
C TRP A 117 13.64 5.20 2.32
N ASN A 118 13.01 5.86 3.30
CA ASN A 118 13.14 7.30 3.50
C ASN A 118 13.88 7.58 4.81
N ALA A 119 14.57 8.73 4.88
CA ALA A 119 15.25 9.11 6.11
C ALA A 119 14.22 9.51 7.17
N GLY A 120 14.36 8.97 8.38
CA GLY A 120 13.60 9.43 9.53
C GLY A 120 12.51 8.48 10.01
N GLY A 121 11.66 9.01 10.89
CA GLY A 121 10.59 8.25 11.53
C GLY A 121 9.28 8.34 10.78
N HIS A 122 8.23 7.92 11.46
CA HIS A 122 6.91 7.73 10.85
C HIS A 122 6.26 9.03 10.37
N PHE A 123 6.54 10.14 11.04
CA PHE A 123 5.85 11.39 10.74
C PHE A 123 6.64 12.36 9.88
N LYS A 124 7.81 11.96 9.40
CA LYS A 124 8.63 12.85 8.60
C LYS A 124 8.18 12.85 7.14
N ASP A 125 7.90 14.04 6.60
CA ASP A 125 7.58 14.26 5.19
C ASP A 125 6.43 13.39 4.68
N ALA A 126 5.38 13.21 5.48
CA ALA A 126 4.26 12.34 5.13
C ALA A 126 3.63 12.71 3.79
N ASP A 127 3.41 13.99 3.54
CA ASP A 127 2.80 14.45 2.29
C ASP A 127 3.67 14.14 1.08
N LEU A 128 4.98 14.43 1.20
CA LEU A 128 5.93 14.16 0.12
C LEU A 128 6.02 12.66 -0.17
N ARG A 129 6.08 11.86 0.88
CA ARG A 129 6.19 10.41 0.75
C ARG A 129 4.94 9.82 0.11
N THR A 130 3.77 10.35 0.44
CA THR A 130 2.51 9.94 -0.18
C THR A 130 2.47 10.34 -1.66
N ALA A 131 2.89 11.55 -1.97
CA ALA A 131 2.94 12.02 -3.36
C ALA A 131 3.87 11.16 -4.22
N ARG A 132 5.02 10.78 -3.69
CA ARG A 132 5.94 9.88 -4.39
C ARG A 132 5.32 8.51 -4.66
N ALA A 133 4.54 8.02 -3.71
CA ALA A 133 3.88 6.73 -3.85
C ALA A 133 2.93 6.74 -5.04
N PHE A 134 2.06 7.74 -5.12
CA PHE A 134 1.13 7.86 -6.24
C PHE A 134 1.84 8.08 -7.56
N ALA A 135 2.87 8.92 -7.57
CA ALA A 135 3.64 9.20 -8.78
C ALA A 135 4.25 7.91 -9.35
N TRP A 136 4.85 7.09 -8.51
CA TRP A 136 5.45 5.84 -8.95
C TRP A 136 4.43 4.88 -9.54
N VAL A 137 3.27 4.74 -8.88
CA VAL A 137 2.23 3.84 -9.37
C VAL A 137 1.68 4.34 -10.70
N MET A 138 1.48 5.65 -10.84
CA MET A 138 0.95 6.25 -12.07
C MET A 138 1.92 6.13 -13.24
N GLU A 139 3.22 6.15 -13.01
CA GLU A 139 4.23 6.00 -14.06
C GLU A 139 4.07 4.70 -14.84
N GLY A 140 3.65 3.65 -14.17
CA GLY A 140 3.45 2.35 -14.80
C GLY A 140 2.33 2.33 -15.85
N LYS A 141 1.59 3.43 -15.99
CA LYS A 141 0.47 3.52 -16.94
C LYS A 141 0.85 4.17 -18.26
N ARG A 142 2.07 4.63 -18.38
CA ARG A 142 2.55 5.23 -19.62
C ARG A 142 2.81 4.22 -20.71
#